data_7d5f60d80789b5d39dbadc403eca01f5
#
_entry.id   7d5f60d80789b5d39dbadc403eca01f5
#
_cell.length_a   1.000
_cell.length_b   1.000
_cell.length_c   1.000
_cell.angle_alpha   90.00
_cell.angle_beta   90.00
_cell.angle_gamma   90.00
#
_symmetry.space_group_name_H-M   'P 1'
#
loop_
_entity.id
_entity.type
_entity.pdbx_description
1 polymer ?
#
loop_
_entity_poly.entity_id
_entity_poly.type
_entity_poly.pdbx_seq_one_letter_code
_entity_poly.pdbx_strand_id
1 'polypeptide(L)'
;MQKKIFLLEDDYLLSESVKEFLEHLGYEVFCAFNGKEAYERLSVERFNLLLLDVQVPEMNSLELFRRIKNDFLISMPVIFITALQGNATLKNAFNLGASDYLKKPFDFDELEARIKRFFNDDPIEIMPNIFYYQHSLNIRGKKEILAPKTAQLLEYFLEHKGQIISSQALENNLWEQAIDDSTLRTYIKVLRKLLGKNCIETHKGVGYRFNPL
;
A
#
# COMPACT_ATOMS: atom_id res chain seq x y z
N MET A 1 -8.08 16.97 7.22
CA MET A 1 -6.85 16.94 8.05
C MET A 1 -5.67 16.84 7.12
N GLN A 2 -4.57 17.52 7.47
CA GLN A 2 -3.32 17.44 6.70
C GLN A 2 -2.75 16.01 6.77
N LYS A 3 -2.26 15.49 5.65
CA LYS A 3 -1.68 14.13 5.59
C LYS A 3 -0.26 14.17 6.16
N LYS A 4 0.03 13.28 7.09
CA LYS A 4 1.34 13.14 7.73
C LYS A 4 2.19 12.10 7.02
N ILE A 5 3.37 12.48 6.59
CA ILE A 5 4.38 11.60 5.99
C ILE A 5 5.55 11.47 6.96
N PHE A 6 5.99 10.25 7.19
CA PHE A 6 7.23 9.99 7.92
C PHE A 6 8.34 9.66 6.92
N LEU A 7 9.46 10.37 7.02
CA LEU A 7 10.65 10.19 6.19
C LEU A 7 11.81 9.69 7.04
N LEU A 8 12.37 8.55 6.68
CA LEU A 8 13.61 8.02 7.25
C LEU A 8 14.70 8.08 6.17
N GLU A 9 15.67 8.97 6.37
CA GLU A 9 16.76 9.24 5.43
C GLU A 9 17.95 9.78 6.23
N ASP A 10 19.11 9.13 6.13
CA ASP A 10 20.32 9.53 6.87
C ASP A 10 21.12 10.65 6.19
N ASP A 11 20.95 10.85 4.89
CA ASP A 11 21.48 12.03 4.21
C ASP A 11 20.63 13.26 4.54
N TYR A 12 21.20 14.15 5.36
CA TYR A 12 20.53 15.35 5.84
C TYR A 12 20.06 16.26 4.69
N LEU A 13 20.92 16.46 3.67
CA LEU A 13 20.59 17.34 2.55
C LEU A 13 19.45 16.80 1.69
N LEU A 14 19.47 15.51 1.43
CA LEU A 14 18.38 14.85 0.72
C LEU A 14 17.10 14.87 1.56
N SER A 15 17.19 14.58 2.86
CA SER A 15 16.05 14.62 3.78
C SER A 15 15.36 16.00 3.81
N GLU A 16 16.14 17.08 3.95
CA GLU A 16 15.60 18.44 3.94
C GLU A 16 14.99 18.79 2.58
N SER A 17 15.65 18.45 1.46
CA SER A 17 15.11 18.71 0.13
C SER A 17 13.78 17.99 -0.14
N VAL A 18 13.68 16.71 0.26
CA VAL A 18 12.43 15.93 0.17
C VAL A 18 11.35 16.51 1.07
N LYS A 19 11.72 16.90 2.30
CA LYS A 19 10.79 17.51 3.25
C LYS A 19 10.24 18.82 2.69
N GLU A 20 11.09 19.77 2.29
CA GLU A 20 10.66 21.06 1.72
C GLU A 20 9.73 20.85 0.51
N PHE A 21 10.06 19.93 -0.37
CA PHE A 21 9.23 19.61 -1.52
C PHE A 21 7.85 19.09 -1.12
N LEU A 22 7.79 18.15 -0.19
CA LEU A 22 6.52 17.56 0.26
C LEU A 22 5.68 18.53 1.08
N GLU A 23 6.31 19.39 1.90
CA GLU A 23 5.61 20.45 2.64
C GLU A 23 5.03 21.50 1.68
N HIS A 24 5.73 21.83 0.58
CA HIS A 24 5.19 22.69 -0.48
C HIS A 24 3.94 22.09 -1.13
N LEU A 25 3.84 20.78 -1.22
CA LEU A 25 2.64 20.06 -1.70
C LEU A 25 1.53 19.97 -0.66
N GLY A 26 1.73 20.51 0.55
CA GLY A 26 0.73 20.57 1.61
C GLY A 26 0.72 19.37 2.57
N TYR A 27 1.72 18.51 2.53
CA TYR A 27 1.90 17.43 3.51
C TYR A 27 2.55 17.95 4.80
N GLU A 28 2.36 17.26 5.90
CA GLU A 28 3.11 17.45 7.14
C GLU A 28 4.20 16.38 7.22
N VAL A 29 5.48 16.77 7.23
CA VAL A 29 6.60 15.83 7.11
C VAL A 29 7.43 15.77 8.39
N PHE A 30 7.68 14.54 8.83
CA PHE A 30 8.49 14.23 10.01
C PHE A 30 9.67 13.39 9.60
N CYS A 31 10.88 13.86 9.92
CA CYS A 31 12.12 13.19 9.57
C CYS A 31 12.69 12.42 10.76
N ALA A 32 13.40 11.33 10.45
CA ALA A 32 14.33 10.63 11.30
C ALA A 32 15.57 10.27 10.50
N PHE A 33 16.72 10.16 11.16
CA PHE A 33 18.02 9.97 10.51
C PHE A 33 18.64 8.61 10.79
N ASN A 34 18.00 7.79 11.60
CA ASN A 34 18.40 6.42 11.90
C ASN A 34 17.19 5.56 12.28
N GLY A 35 17.35 4.25 12.18
CA GLY A 35 16.25 3.32 12.40
C GLY A 35 15.77 3.23 13.85
N LYS A 36 16.60 3.56 14.84
CA LYS A 36 16.19 3.57 16.25
C LYS A 36 15.28 4.75 16.55
N GLU A 37 15.67 5.95 16.14
CA GLU A 37 14.84 7.16 16.25
C GLU A 37 13.49 6.94 15.54
N ALA A 38 13.53 6.35 14.33
CA ALA A 38 12.32 6.02 13.59
C ALA A 38 11.41 5.07 14.35
N TYR A 39 11.95 4.00 14.95
CA TYR A 39 11.17 3.08 15.77
C TYR A 39 10.50 3.76 16.97
N GLU A 40 11.26 4.56 17.73
CA GLU A 40 10.76 5.30 18.87
C GLU A 40 9.61 6.23 18.46
N ARG A 41 9.75 6.96 17.36
CA ARG A 41 8.72 7.89 16.86
C ARG A 41 7.47 7.16 16.38
N LEU A 42 7.64 6.10 15.61
CA LEU A 42 6.53 5.28 15.10
C LEU A 42 5.78 4.52 16.20
N SER A 43 6.39 4.34 17.37
CA SER A 43 5.72 3.74 18.53
C SER A 43 4.66 4.63 19.15
N VAL A 44 4.79 5.96 19.05
CA VAL A 44 3.94 6.94 19.74
C VAL A 44 3.08 7.77 18.79
N GLU A 45 3.47 7.90 17.52
CA GLU A 45 2.77 8.73 16.54
C GLU A 45 2.29 7.92 15.34
N ARG A 46 1.19 8.37 14.70
CA ARG A 46 0.62 7.72 13.52
C ARG A 46 0.80 8.60 12.30
N PHE A 47 1.14 7.97 11.18
CA PHE A 47 1.38 8.60 9.90
C PHE A 47 0.46 8.02 8.84
N ASN A 48 0.29 8.74 7.73
CA ASN A 48 -0.51 8.29 6.60
C ASN A 48 0.34 7.55 5.56
N LEU A 49 1.65 7.80 5.53
CA LEU A 49 2.62 7.17 4.63
C LEU A 49 3.99 7.14 5.30
N LEU A 50 4.74 6.07 5.07
CA LEU A 50 6.16 5.97 5.42
C LEU A 50 7.01 5.99 4.15
N LEU A 51 8.03 6.85 4.11
CA LEU A 51 9.11 6.87 3.14
C LEU A 51 10.38 6.41 3.86
N LEU A 52 10.91 5.25 3.51
CA LEU A 52 11.99 4.63 4.26
C LEU A 52 13.20 4.36 3.36
N ASP A 53 14.32 5.05 3.57
CA ASP A 53 15.58 4.58 2.97
C ASP A 53 15.95 3.22 3.57
N VAL A 54 16.31 2.29 2.71
CA VAL A 54 16.71 0.93 3.13
C VAL A 54 18.00 0.94 3.95
N GLN A 55 18.94 1.80 3.60
CA GLN A 55 20.26 1.87 4.20
C GLN A 55 20.38 3.07 5.15
N VAL A 56 20.05 2.86 6.40
CA VAL A 56 20.21 3.85 7.48
C VAL A 56 21.00 3.27 8.64
N PRO A 57 21.66 4.13 9.45
CA PRO A 57 22.40 3.70 10.64
C PRO A 57 21.53 3.01 11.69
N GLU A 58 22.18 2.28 12.60
CA GLU A 58 21.67 1.61 13.81
C GLU A 58 20.70 0.46 13.52
N MET A 59 19.65 0.65 12.76
CA MET A 59 18.69 -0.37 12.37
C MET A 59 18.26 -0.14 10.94
N ASN A 60 18.51 -1.10 10.05
CA ASN A 60 18.05 -0.95 8.65
C ASN A 60 16.53 -0.96 8.53
N SER A 61 16.01 -0.31 7.51
CA SER A 61 14.56 -0.10 7.37
C SER A 61 13.75 -1.37 7.13
N LEU A 62 14.33 -2.44 6.63
CA LEU A 62 13.62 -3.72 6.49
C LEU A 62 13.40 -4.37 7.87
N GLU A 63 14.40 -4.29 8.76
CA GLU A 63 14.27 -4.74 10.15
C GLU A 63 13.28 -3.85 10.91
N LEU A 64 13.41 -2.53 10.77
CA LEU A 64 12.46 -1.57 11.32
C LEU A 64 11.03 -1.91 10.90
N PHE A 65 10.79 -2.09 9.59
CA PHE A 65 9.46 -2.37 9.05
C PHE A 65 8.88 -3.67 9.60
N ARG A 66 9.70 -4.72 9.70
CA ARG A 66 9.28 -5.98 10.31
C ARG A 66 8.85 -5.78 11.76
N ARG A 67 9.63 -5.03 12.55
CA ARG A 67 9.31 -4.75 13.96
C ARG A 67 8.02 -3.96 14.10
N ILE A 68 7.89 -2.84 13.39
CA ILE A 68 6.69 -1.99 13.51
C ILE A 68 5.41 -2.69 13.04
N LYS A 69 5.50 -3.59 12.04
CA LYS A 69 4.36 -4.44 11.64
C LYS A 69 3.93 -5.39 12.74
N ASN A 70 4.87 -6.02 13.42
CA ASN A 70 4.59 -6.98 14.48
C ASN A 70 4.11 -6.29 15.76
N ASP A 71 4.76 -5.18 16.14
CA ASP A 71 4.54 -4.53 17.42
C ASP A 71 3.33 -3.59 17.41
N PHE A 72 3.01 -2.98 16.26
CA PHE A 72 2.00 -1.90 16.19
C PHE A 72 0.84 -2.17 15.23
N LEU A 73 0.80 -3.33 14.54
CA LEU A 73 -0.24 -3.70 13.58
C LEU A 73 -0.51 -2.60 12.55
N ILE A 74 0.56 -2.02 12.00
CA ILE A 74 0.45 -0.90 11.06
C ILE A 74 -0.21 -1.33 9.75
N SER A 75 -1.07 -0.46 9.22
CA SER A 75 -1.75 -0.64 7.93
C SER A 75 -1.48 0.48 6.92
N MET A 76 -0.64 1.49 7.31
CA MET A 76 -0.31 2.57 6.40
C MET A 76 0.62 2.07 5.29
N PRO A 77 0.54 2.68 4.09
CA PRO A 77 1.44 2.37 2.98
C PRO A 77 2.89 2.72 3.33
N VAL A 78 3.82 1.93 2.76
CA VAL A 78 5.26 2.11 2.91
C VAL A 78 5.90 2.11 1.53
N ILE A 79 6.62 3.18 1.21
CA ILE A 79 7.50 3.28 0.04
C ILE A 79 8.94 3.16 0.52
N PHE A 80 9.65 2.16 0.03
CA PHE A 80 11.10 2.10 0.24
C PHE A 80 11.84 2.93 -0.78
N ILE A 81 12.81 3.71 -0.31
CA ILE A 81 13.73 4.49 -1.15
C ILE A 81 15.12 3.86 -1.01
N THR A 82 15.86 3.62 -2.09
CA THR A 82 17.19 3.00 -1.96
C THR A 82 18.07 3.14 -3.19
N ALA A 83 19.38 3.23 -2.96
CA ALA A 83 20.40 3.15 -3.99
C ALA A 83 20.77 1.71 -4.37
N LEU A 84 20.31 0.70 -3.62
CA LEU A 84 20.70 -0.69 -3.85
C LEU A 84 20.20 -1.22 -5.18
N GLN A 85 21.12 -1.78 -5.96
CA GLN A 85 20.83 -2.51 -7.18
C GLN A 85 20.79 -4.00 -6.87
N GLY A 86 19.59 -4.55 -6.64
CA GLY A 86 19.48 -6.00 -6.42
C GLY A 86 18.04 -6.48 -6.24
N ASN A 87 17.68 -7.51 -7.01
CA ASN A 87 16.34 -8.12 -6.94
C ASN A 87 16.02 -8.73 -5.56
N ALA A 88 17.03 -9.08 -4.76
CA ALA A 88 16.84 -9.71 -3.46
C ALA A 88 16.26 -8.73 -2.42
N THR A 89 16.77 -7.50 -2.35
CA THR A 89 16.26 -6.47 -1.42
C THR A 89 14.84 -6.05 -1.76
N LEU A 90 14.57 -5.83 -3.05
CA LEU A 90 13.23 -5.58 -3.57
C LEU A 90 12.26 -6.69 -3.20
N LYS A 91 12.65 -7.93 -3.48
CA LYS A 91 11.83 -9.11 -3.15
C LYS A 91 11.52 -9.20 -1.66
N ASN A 92 12.51 -8.92 -0.81
CA ASN A 92 12.32 -8.89 0.64
C ASN A 92 11.37 -7.77 1.08
N ALA A 93 11.50 -6.56 0.53
CA ALA A 93 10.61 -5.44 0.84
C ALA A 93 9.15 -5.75 0.47
N PHE A 94 8.91 -6.28 -0.74
CA PHE A 94 7.56 -6.68 -1.17
C PHE A 94 7.03 -7.87 -0.36
N ASN A 95 7.85 -8.85 -0.03
CA ASN A 95 7.46 -9.97 0.84
C ASN A 95 7.07 -9.50 2.25
N LEU A 96 7.66 -8.42 2.73
CA LEU A 96 7.27 -7.78 3.99
C LEU A 96 5.99 -6.93 3.86
N GLY A 97 5.47 -6.76 2.63
CA GLY A 97 4.25 -5.99 2.36
C GLY A 97 4.50 -4.50 2.12
N ALA A 98 5.67 -4.15 1.57
CA ALA A 98 5.89 -2.81 1.03
C ALA A 98 4.85 -2.48 -0.04
N SER A 99 4.40 -1.23 -0.05
CA SER A 99 3.37 -0.77 -0.99
C SER A 99 3.97 -0.31 -2.31
N ASP A 100 5.20 0.22 -2.28
CA ASP A 100 5.94 0.65 -3.47
C ASP A 100 7.44 0.76 -3.15
N TYR A 101 8.21 1.11 -4.18
CA TYR A 101 9.65 1.23 -4.13
C TYR A 101 10.12 2.34 -5.09
N LEU A 102 11.06 3.17 -4.65
CA LEU A 102 11.66 4.26 -5.41
C LEU A 102 13.19 4.10 -5.42
N LYS A 103 13.77 4.10 -6.60
CA LYS A 103 15.21 3.93 -6.77
C LYS A 103 15.93 5.27 -6.76
N LYS A 104 17.03 5.40 -5.99
CA LYS A 104 17.95 6.54 -6.05
C LYS A 104 18.92 6.39 -7.25
N PRO A 105 19.26 7.49 -7.99
CA PRO A 105 18.64 8.80 -7.88
C PRO A 105 17.22 8.82 -8.46
N PHE A 106 16.34 9.69 -7.94
CA PHE A 106 14.97 9.87 -8.40
C PHE A 106 14.63 11.35 -8.59
N ASP A 107 13.66 11.61 -9.44
CA ASP A 107 13.08 12.94 -9.59
C ASP A 107 11.95 13.17 -8.59
N PHE A 108 11.77 14.40 -8.15
CA PHE A 108 10.68 14.73 -7.21
C PHE A 108 9.30 14.53 -7.84
N ASP A 109 9.16 14.69 -9.15
CA ASP A 109 7.92 14.40 -9.87
C ASP A 109 7.57 12.88 -9.79
N GLU A 110 8.60 12.00 -9.86
CA GLU A 110 8.38 10.56 -9.66
C GLU A 110 7.95 10.25 -8.23
N LEU A 111 8.60 10.87 -7.23
CA LEU A 111 8.22 10.72 -5.83
C LEU A 111 6.77 11.19 -5.60
N GLU A 112 6.40 12.36 -6.11
CA GLU A 112 5.05 12.90 -6.01
C GLU A 112 4.00 11.96 -6.64
N ALA A 113 4.27 11.48 -7.86
CA ALA A 113 3.35 10.58 -8.57
C ALA A 113 3.09 9.29 -7.77
N ARG A 114 4.14 8.73 -7.11
CA ARG A 114 4.00 7.55 -6.25
C ARG A 114 3.21 7.85 -4.98
N ILE A 115 3.49 8.97 -4.31
CA ILE A 115 2.79 9.40 -3.09
C ILE A 115 1.30 9.64 -3.39
N LYS A 116 0.99 10.33 -4.48
CA LYS A 116 -0.40 10.62 -4.89
C LYS A 116 -1.26 9.36 -5.05
N ARG A 117 -0.67 8.23 -5.44
CA ARG A 117 -1.41 6.95 -5.52
C ARG A 117 -1.99 6.51 -4.18
N PHE A 118 -1.34 6.86 -3.07
CA PHE A 118 -1.77 6.50 -1.72
C PHE A 118 -2.64 7.58 -1.07
N PHE A 119 -2.60 8.80 -1.60
CA PHE A 119 -3.34 9.97 -1.10
C PHE A 119 -4.44 10.44 -2.04
N ASN A 120 -4.76 9.67 -3.07
CA ASN A 120 -5.93 9.96 -3.87
C ASN A 120 -7.17 9.93 -2.95
N ASP A 121 -7.58 11.11 -2.52
CA ASP A 121 -8.75 11.31 -1.67
C ASP A 121 -10.06 11.28 -2.48
N ASP A 122 -9.96 11.13 -3.80
CA ASP A 122 -11.14 11.00 -4.64
C ASP A 122 -11.70 9.57 -4.58
N PRO A 123 -12.97 9.43 -4.24
CA PRO A 123 -13.62 8.13 -4.27
C PRO A 123 -13.56 7.55 -5.70
N ILE A 124 -13.03 6.34 -5.82
CA ILE A 124 -13.02 5.61 -7.10
C ILE A 124 -14.44 5.13 -7.38
N GLU A 125 -15.07 5.65 -8.42
CA GLU A 125 -16.34 5.12 -8.87
C GLU A 125 -16.12 3.75 -9.53
N ILE A 126 -16.60 2.69 -8.87
CA ILE A 126 -16.51 1.31 -9.35
C ILE A 126 -17.63 1.03 -10.34
N MET A 127 -18.84 1.43 -9.98
CA MET A 127 -20.08 1.30 -10.73
C MET A 127 -21.02 2.46 -10.36
N PRO A 128 -22.08 2.73 -11.13
CA PRO A 128 -23.04 3.80 -10.80
C PRO A 128 -23.51 3.73 -9.34
N ASN A 129 -23.24 4.79 -8.58
CA ASN A 129 -23.57 4.93 -7.16
C ASN A 129 -22.82 3.94 -6.20
N ILE A 130 -21.71 3.37 -6.65
CA ILE A 130 -20.80 2.58 -5.81
C ILE A 130 -19.39 3.16 -5.91
N PHE A 131 -18.92 3.75 -4.80
CA PHE A 131 -17.62 4.38 -4.70
C PHE A 131 -16.75 3.66 -3.69
N TYR A 132 -15.48 3.47 -4.02
CA TYR A 132 -14.46 2.96 -3.10
C TYR A 132 -13.59 4.10 -2.60
N TYR A 133 -13.39 4.15 -1.30
CA TYR A 133 -12.54 5.15 -0.65
C TYR A 133 -12.00 4.63 0.68
N GLN A 134 -10.70 4.64 0.85
CA GLN A 134 -10.02 4.28 2.12
C GLN A 134 -10.60 3.02 2.80
N HIS A 135 -10.47 1.86 2.15
CA HIS A 135 -10.96 0.56 2.64
C HIS A 135 -12.47 0.51 2.92
N SER A 136 -13.24 1.42 2.36
CA SER A 136 -14.69 1.43 2.49
C SER A 136 -15.37 1.57 1.13
N LEU A 137 -16.56 0.99 1.03
CA LEU A 137 -17.47 1.19 -0.09
C LEU A 137 -18.58 2.14 0.34
N ASN A 138 -18.90 3.12 -0.48
CA ASN A 138 -20.16 3.84 -0.41
C ASN A 138 -21.10 3.24 -1.45
N ILE A 139 -22.10 2.52 -1.00
CA ILE A 139 -23.10 1.83 -1.83
C ILE A 139 -24.41 2.60 -1.69
N ARG A 140 -24.77 3.42 -2.70
CA ARG A 140 -26.01 4.20 -2.69
C ARG A 140 -26.17 5.06 -1.43
N GLY A 141 -25.11 5.70 -0.98
CA GLY A 141 -25.09 6.54 0.21
C GLY A 141 -24.83 5.80 1.55
N LYS A 142 -24.80 4.47 1.54
CA LYS A 142 -24.48 3.67 2.72
C LYS A 142 -23.00 3.30 2.74
N LYS A 143 -22.31 3.62 3.84
CA LYS A 143 -20.89 3.26 4.04
C LYS A 143 -20.76 1.85 4.58
N GLU A 144 -19.99 1.01 3.88
CA GLU A 144 -19.59 -0.35 4.29
C GLU A 144 -18.08 -0.40 4.42
N ILE A 145 -17.58 -0.69 5.62
CA ILE A 145 -16.13 -0.83 5.88
C ILE A 145 -15.71 -2.24 5.48
N LEU A 146 -14.69 -2.34 4.66
CA LEU A 146 -14.12 -3.63 4.25
C LEU A 146 -13.09 -4.13 5.26
N ALA A 147 -13.09 -5.43 5.49
CA ALA A 147 -11.98 -6.07 6.18
C ALA A 147 -10.69 -5.86 5.37
N PRO A 148 -9.51 -5.70 6.03
CA PRO A 148 -8.27 -5.31 5.35
C PRO A 148 -7.93 -6.16 4.12
N LYS A 149 -8.06 -7.47 4.24
CA LYS A 149 -7.76 -8.39 3.13
C LYS A 149 -8.78 -8.31 1.98
N THR A 150 -10.04 -7.99 2.29
CA THR A 150 -11.07 -7.74 1.27
C THR A 150 -10.81 -6.44 0.52
N ALA A 151 -10.35 -5.41 1.22
CA ALA A 151 -9.94 -4.15 0.62
C ALA A 151 -8.75 -4.35 -0.32
N GLN A 152 -7.68 -5.03 0.12
CA GLN A 152 -6.51 -5.36 -0.70
C GLN A 152 -6.88 -6.14 -1.97
N LEU A 153 -7.78 -7.11 -1.86
CA LEU A 153 -8.25 -7.87 -3.01
C LEU A 153 -9.03 -6.97 -4.00
N LEU A 154 -9.86 -6.06 -3.50
CA LEU A 154 -10.58 -5.11 -4.35
C LEU A 154 -9.62 -4.13 -5.04
N GLU A 155 -8.66 -3.58 -4.31
CA GLU A 155 -7.63 -2.69 -4.85
C GLU A 155 -6.85 -3.37 -5.98
N TYR A 156 -6.41 -4.61 -5.75
CA TYR A 156 -5.71 -5.39 -6.76
C TYR A 156 -6.57 -5.62 -8.02
N PHE A 157 -7.86 -5.86 -7.85
CA PHE A 157 -8.79 -5.96 -8.98
C PHE A 157 -9.01 -4.63 -9.70
N LEU A 158 -9.03 -3.51 -9.00
CA LEU A 158 -9.16 -2.18 -9.59
C LEU A 158 -7.95 -1.82 -10.46
N GLU A 159 -6.75 -2.17 -10.00
CA GLU A 159 -5.49 -1.98 -10.76
C GLU A 159 -5.43 -2.85 -12.02
N HIS A 160 -6.08 -4.02 -12.00
CA HIS A 160 -6.07 -5.00 -13.10
C HIS A 160 -7.46 -5.15 -13.75
N LYS A 161 -8.24 -4.08 -13.78
CA LYS A 161 -9.61 -4.09 -14.31
C LYS A 161 -9.67 -4.66 -15.74
N GLY A 162 -10.59 -5.62 -15.94
CA GLY A 162 -10.79 -6.29 -17.21
C GLY A 162 -9.79 -7.42 -17.54
N GLN A 163 -8.72 -7.59 -16.76
CA GLN A 163 -7.74 -8.65 -16.96
C GLN A 163 -8.17 -9.94 -16.23
N ILE A 164 -7.81 -11.09 -16.80
CA ILE A 164 -7.96 -12.38 -16.11
C ILE A 164 -6.72 -12.58 -15.22
N ILE A 165 -6.93 -12.64 -13.91
CA ILE A 165 -5.88 -12.84 -12.91
C ILE A 165 -5.97 -14.27 -12.42
N SER A 166 -4.87 -15.03 -12.47
CA SER A 166 -4.86 -16.40 -11.99
C SER A 166 -5.05 -16.45 -10.46
N SER A 167 -5.67 -17.53 -9.97
CA SER A 167 -5.79 -17.74 -8.51
C SER A 167 -4.44 -17.70 -7.83
N GLN A 168 -3.43 -18.34 -8.45
CA GLN A 168 -2.06 -18.33 -7.94
C GLN A 168 -1.44 -16.93 -7.87
N ALA A 169 -1.70 -16.06 -8.87
CA ALA A 169 -1.23 -14.68 -8.83
C ALA A 169 -1.90 -13.88 -7.71
N LEU A 170 -3.21 -14.06 -7.51
CA LEU A 170 -3.92 -13.44 -6.38
C LEU A 170 -3.35 -13.91 -5.04
N GLU A 171 -3.13 -15.21 -4.88
CA GLU A 171 -2.54 -15.78 -3.67
C GLU A 171 -1.14 -15.23 -3.41
N ASN A 172 -0.25 -15.28 -4.39
CA ASN A 172 1.15 -14.86 -4.25
C ASN A 172 1.29 -13.36 -3.96
N ASN A 173 0.39 -12.52 -4.48
CA ASN A 173 0.47 -11.07 -4.29
C ASN A 173 -0.25 -10.57 -3.04
N LEU A 174 -1.25 -11.31 -2.57
CA LEU A 174 -2.10 -10.84 -1.48
C LEU A 174 -1.89 -11.58 -0.16
N TRP A 175 -1.28 -12.76 -0.14
CA TRP A 175 -1.04 -13.54 1.08
C TRP A 175 0.43 -13.91 1.23
N GLU A 176 0.92 -13.82 2.46
CA GLU A 176 2.32 -14.16 2.81
C GLU A 176 2.56 -15.68 2.85
N GLN A 177 1.49 -16.45 3.05
CA GLN A 177 1.53 -17.91 3.09
C GLN A 177 0.52 -18.48 2.10
N ALA A 178 0.78 -19.68 1.62
CA ALA A 178 -0.18 -20.38 0.78
C ALA A 178 -1.53 -20.52 1.52
N ILE A 179 -2.59 -20.13 0.84
CA ILE A 179 -3.94 -20.24 1.37
C ILE A 179 -4.68 -21.38 0.67
N ASP A 180 -5.70 -21.91 1.33
CA ASP A 180 -6.62 -22.83 0.71
C ASP A 180 -7.51 -22.08 -0.31
N ASP A 181 -7.78 -22.73 -1.44
CA ASP A 181 -8.72 -22.30 -2.48
C ASP A 181 -10.07 -21.80 -1.90
N SER A 182 -10.52 -22.37 -0.79
CA SER A 182 -11.74 -21.98 -0.11
C SER A 182 -11.66 -20.59 0.51
N THR A 183 -10.47 -20.18 0.96
CA THR A 183 -10.20 -18.87 1.53
C THR A 183 -10.36 -17.77 0.49
N LEU A 184 -9.69 -17.87 -0.66
CA LEU A 184 -9.84 -16.91 -1.75
C LEU A 184 -11.31 -16.80 -2.21
N ARG A 185 -11.99 -17.94 -2.37
CA ARG A 185 -13.42 -17.98 -2.74
C ARG A 185 -14.30 -17.24 -1.74
N THR A 186 -13.96 -17.27 -0.47
CA THR A 186 -14.71 -16.55 0.58
C THR A 186 -14.62 -15.05 0.37
N TYR A 187 -13.42 -14.50 0.11
CA TYR A 187 -13.25 -13.07 -0.19
C TYR A 187 -13.95 -12.66 -1.50
N ILE A 188 -13.85 -13.47 -2.54
CA ILE A 188 -14.60 -13.27 -3.79
C ILE A 188 -16.12 -13.23 -3.54
N LYS A 189 -16.64 -14.12 -2.70
CA LYS A 189 -18.05 -14.14 -2.32
C LYS A 189 -18.47 -12.88 -1.58
N VAL A 190 -17.62 -12.36 -0.69
CA VAL A 190 -17.89 -11.09 0.01
C VAL A 190 -17.97 -9.94 -0.98
N LEU A 191 -17.00 -9.79 -1.88
CA LEU A 191 -17.03 -8.74 -2.91
C LEU A 191 -18.25 -8.85 -3.83
N ARG A 192 -18.60 -10.06 -4.27
CA ARG A 192 -19.82 -10.30 -5.07
C ARG A 192 -21.12 -9.94 -4.34
N LYS A 193 -21.15 -10.14 -3.02
CA LYS A 193 -22.31 -9.74 -2.20
C LYS A 193 -22.47 -8.22 -2.15
N LEU A 194 -21.35 -7.49 -2.08
CA LEU A 194 -21.35 -6.04 -1.97
C LEU A 194 -21.51 -5.33 -3.33
N LEU A 195 -20.82 -5.81 -4.36
CA LEU A 195 -20.74 -5.19 -5.68
C LEU A 195 -21.70 -5.78 -6.73
N GLY A 196 -22.31 -6.92 -6.41
CA GLY A 196 -23.14 -7.68 -7.36
C GLY A 196 -22.46 -8.93 -7.89
N LYS A 197 -23.26 -9.96 -8.21
CA LYS A 197 -22.73 -11.28 -8.59
C LYS A 197 -21.90 -11.26 -9.88
N ASN A 198 -22.20 -10.33 -10.78
CA ASN A 198 -21.60 -10.29 -12.13
C ASN A 198 -20.30 -9.45 -12.19
N CYS A 199 -19.95 -8.69 -11.13
CA CYS A 199 -18.76 -7.83 -11.13
C CYS A 199 -17.44 -8.61 -11.16
N ILE A 200 -17.43 -9.87 -10.68
CA ILE A 200 -16.26 -10.75 -10.72
C ILE A 200 -16.65 -12.04 -11.43
N GLU A 201 -16.10 -12.24 -12.61
CA GLU A 201 -16.29 -13.45 -13.40
C GLU A 201 -15.32 -14.55 -12.93
N THR A 202 -15.76 -15.82 -12.96
CA THR A 202 -14.88 -16.96 -12.68
C THR A 202 -14.50 -17.63 -14.00
N HIS A 203 -13.21 -17.69 -14.28
CA HIS A 203 -12.64 -18.48 -15.38
C HIS A 203 -12.14 -19.82 -14.81
N LYS A 204 -12.95 -20.87 -14.99
CA LYS A 204 -12.67 -22.22 -14.41
C LYS A 204 -11.26 -22.70 -14.74
N GLY A 205 -10.52 -23.12 -13.72
CA GLY A 205 -9.15 -23.61 -13.86
C GLY A 205 -8.10 -22.52 -14.12
N VAL A 206 -8.48 -21.25 -14.23
CA VAL A 206 -7.57 -20.14 -14.49
C VAL A 206 -7.60 -19.13 -13.32
N GLY A 207 -8.73 -18.49 -13.06
CA GLY A 207 -8.80 -17.44 -12.04
C GLY A 207 -10.05 -16.58 -12.15
N TYR A 208 -9.88 -15.29 -11.97
CA TYR A 208 -10.97 -14.32 -11.86
C TYR A 208 -10.72 -13.08 -12.70
N ARG A 209 -11.78 -12.48 -13.21
CA ARG A 209 -11.75 -11.18 -13.90
C ARG A 209 -12.72 -10.23 -13.24
N PHE A 210 -12.23 -9.05 -12.87
CA PHE A 210 -13.06 -7.98 -12.36
C PHE A 210 -13.55 -7.11 -13.52
N ASN A 211 -14.83 -7.11 -13.75
CA ASN A 211 -15.46 -6.37 -14.82
C ASN A 211 -16.71 -5.68 -14.29
N PRO A 212 -16.56 -4.55 -13.57
CA PRO A 212 -17.71 -3.74 -13.13
C PRO A 212 -18.40 -3.16 -14.34
N LEU A 213 -19.68 -3.42 -14.45
CA LEU A 213 -20.58 -2.96 -15.53
C LEU A 213 -21.01 -1.53 -15.31
#